data_769bc2bf8d3735d7a831e5c444c595a2
#
_entry.id   769bc2bf8d3735d7a831e5c444c595a2
#
_cell.length_a   1.000
_cell.length_b   1.000
_cell.length_c   1.000
_cell.angle_alpha   90.00
_cell.angle_beta   90.00
_cell.angle_gamma   90.00
#
_symmetry.space_group_name_H-M   'P 1'
#
loop_
_entity.id
_entity.type
_entity.pdbx_description
1 polymer ?
#
loop_
_entity_poly.entity_id
_entity_poly.type
_entity_poly.pdbx_seq_one_letter_code
_entity_poly.pdbx_strand_id
1 'polypeptide(L)'
;MARKDKLFADTGAKADRKDREAATRSHDRRLASLERLMKNADFRDWMFGTLYTLCAYEHDLRETTDFDRGIRAAGSLIRRELLEADGAPEFFASLDKRYFEGVRRGILDARRKQETPNEGTR
;
A
#
# COMPACT_ATOMS: atom_id res chain seq x y z
N MET A 1 31.80 36.78 -19.42
CA MET A 1 31.52 35.38 -19.04
C MET A 1 30.51 35.25 -17.89
N ALA A 2 30.56 36.14 -16.92
CA ALA A 2 29.59 36.12 -15.80
C ALA A 2 28.12 36.27 -16.24
N ARG A 3 27.84 37.00 -17.32
CA ARG A 3 26.50 37.16 -17.89
C ARG A 3 25.91 35.88 -18.48
N LYS A 4 26.77 35.05 -19.13
CA LYS A 4 26.34 33.76 -19.70
C LYS A 4 25.97 32.76 -18.60
N ASP A 5 26.76 32.73 -17.55
CA ASP A 5 26.53 31.82 -16.43
C ASP A 5 25.23 32.18 -15.68
N LYS A 6 24.96 33.48 -15.51
CA LYS A 6 23.72 33.96 -14.94
C LYS A 6 22.50 33.60 -15.78
N LEU A 7 22.58 33.75 -17.10
CA LEU A 7 21.53 33.42 -18.04
C LEU A 7 21.20 31.93 -18.02
N PHE A 8 22.23 31.08 -18.00
CA PHE A 8 22.02 29.61 -17.91
C PHE A 8 21.47 29.20 -16.58
N ALA A 9 21.91 29.80 -15.48
CA ALA A 9 21.38 29.51 -14.15
C ALA A 9 19.91 29.92 -14.04
N ASP A 10 19.52 31.09 -14.56
CA ASP A 10 18.13 31.54 -14.53
C ASP A 10 17.23 30.66 -15.41
N THR A 11 17.69 30.23 -16.57
CA THR A 11 16.97 29.33 -17.47
C THR A 11 16.80 27.94 -16.83
N GLY A 12 17.86 27.43 -16.21
CA GLY A 12 17.83 26.16 -15.49
C GLY A 12 16.89 26.19 -14.30
N ALA A 13 16.90 27.28 -13.52
CA ALA A 13 16.01 27.46 -12.38
C ALA A 13 14.55 27.53 -12.81
N LYS A 14 14.22 28.18 -13.93
CA LYS A 14 12.87 28.24 -14.49
C LYS A 14 12.40 26.89 -15.00
N ALA A 15 13.26 26.15 -15.70
CA ALA A 15 12.96 24.80 -16.18
C ALA A 15 12.71 23.86 -15.00
N ASP A 16 13.54 23.88 -13.96
CA ASP A 16 13.39 23.07 -12.76
C ASP A 16 12.10 23.40 -12.02
N ARG A 17 11.72 24.68 -12.00
CA ARG A 17 10.48 25.12 -11.36
C ARG A 17 9.25 24.60 -12.10
N LYS A 18 9.25 24.69 -13.44
CA LYS A 18 8.19 24.16 -14.30
C LYS A 18 8.05 22.64 -14.13
N ASP A 19 9.16 21.94 -14.11
CA ASP A 19 9.19 20.48 -13.93
C ASP A 19 8.64 20.11 -12.56
N ARG A 20 8.99 20.84 -11.51
CA ARG A 20 8.45 20.60 -10.16
C ARG A 20 6.97 20.89 -10.07
N GLU A 21 6.50 21.98 -10.70
CA GLU A 21 5.08 22.30 -10.74
C GLU A 21 4.28 21.25 -11.49
N ALA A 22 4.80 20.76 -12.62
CA ALA A 22 4.17 19.69 -13.39
C ALA A 22 4.11 18.37 -12.58
N ALA A 23 5.20 18.03 -11.90
CA ALA A 23 5.25 16.85 -11.04
C ALA A 23 4.26 16.96 -9.88
N THR A 24 4.14 18.13 -9.25
CA THR A 24 3.19 18.38 -8.17
C THR A 24 1.74 18.23 -8.66
N ARG A 25 1.42 18.80 -9.83
CA ARG A 25 0.07 18.65 -10.42
C ARG A 25 -0.26 17.20 -10.75
N SER A 26 0.70 16.45 -11.27
CA SER A 26 0.54 15.04 -11.58
C SER A 26 0.30 14.23 -10.31
N HIS A 27 1.06 14.52 -9.26
CA HIS A 27 0.92 13.88 -7.96
C HIS A 27 -0.45 14.19 -7.35
N ASP A 28 -0.89 15.44 -7.38
CA ASP A 28 -2.18 15.86 -6.85
C ASP A 28 -3.35 15.18 -7.57
N ARG A 29 -3.27 15.03 -8.89
CA ARG A 29 -4.28 14.32 -9.68
C ARG A 29 -4.33 12.84 -9.34
N ARG A 30 -3.18 12.24 -9.18
CA ARG A 30 -3.04 10.84 -8.81
C ARG A 30 -3.63 10.59 -7.42
N LEU A 31 -3.34 11.48 -6.49
CA LEU A 31 -3.85 11.43 -5.12
C LEU A 31 -5.38 11.58 -5.10
N ALA A 32 -5.93 12.53 -5.84
CA ALA A 32 -7.38 12.73 -5.95
C ALA A 32 -8.08 11.51 -6.55
N SER A 33 -7.48 10.87 -7.55
CA SER A 33 -7.99 9.62 -8.14
C SER A 33 -7.99 8.49 -7.11
N LEU A 34 -6.92 8.38 -6.35
CA LEU A 34 -6.79 7.38 -5.31
C LEU A 34 -7.85 7.57 -4.22
N GLU A 35 -8.10 8.80 -3.79
CA GLU A 35 -9.13 9.12 -2.81
C GLU A 35 -10.52 8.68 -3.27
N ARG A 36 -10.84 8.87 -4.55
CA ARG A 36 -12.10 8.37 -5.13
C ARG A 36 -12.16 6.85 -5.14
N LEU A 37 -11.06 6.19 -5.52
CA LEU A 37 -10.99 4.73 -5.56
C LEU A 37 -11.13 4.12 -4.17
N MET A 38 -10.56 4.75 -3.15
CA MET A 38 -10.61 4.23 -1.77
C MET A 38 -12.01 4.16 -1.21
N LYS A 39 -12.97 4.91 -1.77
CA LYS A 39 -14.38 4.85 -1.40
C LYS A 39 -15.15 3.71 -2.08
N ASN A 40 -14.55 3.10 -3.09
CA ASN A 40 -15.15 2.01 -3.85
C ASN A 40 -14.90 0.67 -3.16
N ALA A 41 -15.97 -0.11 -2.95
CA ALA A 41 -15.87 -1.39 -2.27
C ALA A 41 -15.02 -2.41 -3.04
N ASP A 42 -15.15 -2.44 -4.36
CA ASP A 42 -14.39 -3.37 -5.20
C ASP A 42 -12.90 -3.04 -5.16
N PHE A 43 -12.56 -1.76 -5.16
CA PHE A 43 -11.17 -1.34 -5.02
C PHE A 43 -10.61 -1.75 -3.66
N ARG A 44 -11.38 -1.59 -2.59
CA ARG A 44 -10.95 -2.02 -1.25
C ARG A 44 -10.72 -3.53 -1.18
N ASP A 45 -11.59 -4.30 -1.80
CA ASP A 45 -11.43 -5.76 -1.88
C ASP A 45 -10.17 -6.14 -2.65
N TRP A 46 -9.97 -5.53 -3.80
CA TRP A 46 -8.78 -5.78 -4.63
C TRP A 46 -7.50 -5.38 -3.90
N MET A 47 -7.51 -4.21 -3.26
CA MET A 47 -6.34 -3.69 -2.54
C MET A 47 -6.02 -4.55 -1.32
N PHE A 48 -7.04 -5.03 -0.61
CA PHE A 48 -6.82 -5.95 0.50
C PHE A 48 -6.10 -7.22 0.03
N GLY A 49 -6.58 -7.83 -1.04
CA GLY A 49 -5.95 -9.01 -1.62
C GLY A 49 -4.53 -8.75 -2.11
N THR A 50 -4.31 -7.58 -2.73
CA THR A 50 -2.98 -7.18 -3.22
C THR A 50 -1.99 -7.01 -2.07
N LEU A 51 -2.36 -6.27 -1.03
CA LEU A 51 -1.50 -6.06 0.14
C LEU A 51 -1.24 -7.35 0.89
N TYR A 52 -2.23 -8.22 0.98
CA TYR A 52 -2.06 -9.53 1.58
C TYR A 52 -1.06 -10.39 0.81
N THR A 53 -1.19 -10.42 -0.52
CA THR A 53 -0.26 -11.16 -1.40
C THR A 53 1.16 -10.61 -1.31
N LEU A 54 1.31 -9.30 -1.14
CA LEU A 54 2.62 -8.65 -0.99
C LEU A 54 3.16 -8.72 0.45
N CYS A 55 2.55 -9.53 1.28
CA CYS A 55 2.99 -9.77 2.67
C CYS A 55 2.97 -8.51 3.54
N ALA A 56 2.14 -7.52 3.22
CA ALA A 56 2.07 -6.27 3.98
C ALA A 56 1.43 -6.45 5.37
N TYR A 57 0.74 -7.56 5.60
CA TYR A 57 0.07 -7.89 6.85
C TYR A 57 0.69 -9.05 7.61
N GLU A 58 1.67 -9.74 7.04
CA GLU A 58 2.28 -10.87 7.71
C GLU A 58 3.24 -10.40 8.80
N HIS A 59 3.10 -10.99 9.98
CA HIS A 59 3.93 -10.67 11.13
C HIS A 59 5.14 -11.59 11.28
N ASP A 60 5.07 -12.81 10.74
CA ASP A 60 6.15 -13.77 10.82
C ASP A 60 6.83 -13.87 9.47
N LEU A 61 7.69 -12.91 9.20
CA LEU A 61 8.37 -12.82 7.94
C LEU A 61 9.83 -13.16 8.09
N ARG A 62 10.14 -14.36 7.70
CA ARG A 62 11.52 -14.73 7.44
C ARG A 62 11.89 -14.20 6.08
N GLU A 63 12.62 -13.10 6.06
CA GLU A 63 13.21 -12.59 4.83
C GLU A 63 14.37 -13.50 4.46
N THR A 64 14.06 -14.59 3.75
CA THR A 64 15.05 -15.60 3.40
C THR A 64 15.72 -15.33 2.06
N THR A 65 15.09 -14.54 1.19
CA THR A 65 15.62 -14.26 -0.14
C THR A 65 15.48 -12.78 -0.50
N ASP A 66 16.28 -12.34 -1.49
CA ASP A 66 16.16 -10.98 -2.04
C ASP A 66 14.81 -10.77 -2.72
N PHE A 67 14.24 -11.83 -3.29
CA PHE A 67 12.91 -11.80 -3.89
C PHE A 67 11.84 -11.48 -2.84
N ASP A 68 11.89 -12.13 -1.69
CA ASP A 68 10.94 -11.88 -0.59
C ASP A 68 11.04 -10.45 -0.08
N ARG A 69 12.26 -9.93 0.05
CA ARG A 69 12.50 -8.54 0.42
C ARG A 69 11.93 -7.57 -0.61
N GLY A 70 12.05 -7.90 -1.90
CA GLY A 70 11.50 -7.10 -2.99
C GLY A 70 9.98 -7.05 -2.96
N ILE A 71 9.32 -8.19 -2.74
CA ILE A 71 7.86 -8.28 -2.60
C ILE A 71 7.38 -7.38 -1.45
N ARG A 72 8.06 -7.46 -0.32
CA ARG A 72 7.73 -6.68 0.87
C ARG A 72 7.93 -5.19 0.65
N ALA A 73 9.01 -4.81 -0.03
CA ALA A 73 9.29 -3.42 -0.38
C ALA A 73 8.18 -2.87 -1.29
N ALA A 74 7.70 -3.65 -2.25
CA ALA A 74 6.60 -3.27 -3.14
C ALA A 74 5.31 -3.02 -2.33
N GLY A 75 4.97 -3.91 -1.41
CA GLY A 75 3.81 -3.73 -0.52
C GLY A 75 3.91 -2.48 0.33
N SER A 76 5.09 -2.21 0.87
CA SER A 76 5.36 -1.02 1.68
C SER A 76 5.23 0.27 0.86
N LEU A 77 5.68 0.27 -0.40
CA LEU A 77 5.54 1.41 -1.30
C LEU A 77 4.06 1.71 -1.58
N ILE A 78 3.27 0.69 -1.85
CA ILE A 78 1.82 0.84 -2.08
C ILE A 78 1.15 1.40 -0.84
N ARG A 79 1.45 0.86 0.34
CA ARG A 79 0.92 1.39 1.60
C ARG A 79 1.27 2.84 1.82
N ARG A 80 2.49 3.22 1.51
CA ARG A 80 2.97 4.59 1.65
C ARG A 80 2.18 5.56 0.76
N GLU A 81 1.93 5.18 -0.50
CA GLU A 81 1.12 5.99 -1.41
C GLU A 81 -0.31 6.15 -0.90
N LEU A 82 -0.91 5.07 -0.40
CA LEU A 82 -2.25 5.11 0.17
C LEU A 82 -2.35 6.00 1.41
N LEU A 83 -1.29 6.03 2.23
CA LEU A 83 -1.26 6.82 3.45
C LEU A 83 -1.26 8.33 3.21
N GLU A 84 -0.86 8.79 2.02
CA GLU A 84 -0.89 10.20 1.67
C GLU A 84 -2.30 10.70 1.32
N ALA A 85 -3.23 9.79 1.01
CA ALA A 85 -4.58 10.14 0.59
C ALA A 85 -5.46 10.54 1.77
N ASP A 86 -6.38 11.50 1.54
CA ASP A 86 -7.44 11.80 2.49
C ASP A 86 -8.34 10.56 2.63
N GLY A 87 -8.75 10.23 3.85
CA GLY A 87 -9.52 9.03 4.12
C GLY A 87 -8.67 7.79 4.34
N ALA A 88 -7.34 7.91 4.34
CA ALA A 88 -6.44 6.79 4.62
C ALA A 88 -6.72 6.13 5.99
N PRO A 89 -6.95 6.85 7.09
CA PRO A 89 -7.25 6.20 8.36
C PRO A 89 -8.45 5.28 8.28
N GLU A 90 -9.55 5.70 7.68
CA GLU A 90 -10.77 4.89 7.54
C GLU A 90 -10.54 3.72 6.60
N PHE A 91 -9.80 3.94 5.52
CA PHE A 91 -9.46 2.90 4.56
C PHE A 91 -8.65 1.79 5.21
N PHE A 92 -7.56 2.13 5.90
CA PHE A 92 -6.72 1.15 6.58
C PHE A 92 -7.44 0.47 7.73
N ALA A 93 -8.29 1.19 8.48
CA ALA A 93 -9.10 0.58 9.52
C ALA A 93 -10.02 -0.50 8.94
N SER A 94 -10.61 -0.27 7.78
CA SER A 94 -11.43 -1.24 7.06
C SER A 94 -10.62 -2.49 6.65
N LEU A 95 -9.41 -2.31 6.13
CA LEU A 95 -8.53 -3.41 5.74
C LEU A 95 -8.04 -4.19 6.96
N ASP A 96 -7.64 -3.50 8.01
CA ASP A 96 -7.17 -4.12 9.24
C ASP A 96 -8.28 -4.94 9.90
N LYS A 97 -9.50 -4.44 9.90
CA LYS A 97 -10.66 -5.18 10.38
C LYS A 97 -10.84 -6.49 9.62
N ARG A 98 -10.74 -6.47 8.30
CA ARG A 98 -10.83 -7.68 7.47
C ARG A 98 -9.72 -8.66 7.79
N TYR A 99 -8.51 -8.18 7.96
CA TYR A 99 -7.36 -9.01 8.32
C TYR A 99 -7.58 -9.69 9.68
N PHE A 100 -7.96 -8.94 10.70
CA PHE A 100 -8.21 -9.48 12.03
C PHE A 100 -9.39 -10.45 12.04
N GLU A 101 -10.45 -10.18 11.29
CA GLU A 101 -11.58 -11.10 11.17
C GLU A 101 -11.16 -12.42 10.52
N GLY A 102 -10.31 -12.36 9.50
CA GLY A 102 -9.76 -13.55 8.84
C GLY A 102 -8.88 -14.37 9.77
N VAL A 103 -7.98 -13.73 10.49
CA VAL A 103 -7.10 -14.39 11.48
C VAL A 103 -7.96 -15.03 12.58
N ARG A 104 -8.93 -14.29 13.13
CA ARG A 104 -9.82 -14.80 14.16
C ARG A 104 -10.60 -16.03 13.68
N ARG A 105 -11.14 -15.97 12.47
CA ARG A 105 -11.88 -17.10 11.86
C ARG A 105 -10.99 -18.32 11.75
N GLY A 106 -9.76 -18.16 11.32
CA GLY A 106 -8.78 -19.24 11.24
C GLY A 106 -8.51 -19.87 12.61
N ILE A 107 -8.34 -19.06 13.65
CA ILE A 107 -8.13 -19.54 15.02
C ILE A 107 -9.35 -20.33 15.50
N LEU A 108 -10.55 -19.81 15.28
CA LEU A 108 -11.79 -20.48 15.72
C LEU A 108 -12.03 -21.79 14.97
N ASP A 109 -11.73 -21.83 13.68
CA ASP A 109 -11.84 -23.05 12.87
C ASP A 109 -10.84 -24.10 13.32
N ALA A 110 -9.61 -23.71 13.60
CA ALA A 110 -8.59 -24.62 14.14
C ALA A 110 -9.01 -25.19 15.51
N ARG A 111 -9.62 -24.34 16.34
CA ARG A 111 -10.13 -24.77 17.65
C ARG A 111 -11.27 -25.79 17.50
N ARG A 112 -12.20 -25.57 16.56
CA ARG A 112 -13.26 -26.54 16.27
C ARG A 112 -12.72 -27.89 15.82
N LYS A 113 -11.70 -27.89 14.97
CA LYS A 113 -11.05 -29.13 14.52
C LYS A 113 -10.39 -29.88 15.66
N GLN A 114 -9.88 -29.19 16.66
CA GLN A 114 -9.31 -29.80 17.86
C GLN A 114 -10.41 -30.36 18.79
N GLU A 115 -11.56 -29.70 18.85
CA GLU A 115 -12.69 -30.14 19.68
C GLU A 115 -13.42 -31.38 19.14
N THR A 116 -13.35 -31.58 17.81
CA THR A 116 -13.97 -32.72 17.15
C THR A 116 -12.96 -33.57 16.35
N PRO A 117 -11.78 -33.92 16.91
CA PRO A 117 -10.76 -34.61 16.12
C PRO A 117 -11.08 -36.04 15.78
N ASN A 118 -12.04 -36.67 16.48
CA ASN A 118 -12.35 -38.11 16.36
C ASN A 118 -13.52 -38.41 15.46
N GLU A 119 -14.23 -37.42 14.96
CA GLU A 119 -15.39 -37.64 14.09
C GLU A 119 -15.01 -38.23 12.73
N GLY A 120 -13.84 -37.94 12.23
CA GLY A 120 -13.34 -38.43 10.95
C GLY A 120 -12.58 -39.74 11.01
N THR A 121 -12.28 -40.30 12.19
CA THR A 121 -11.46 -41.51 12.37
C THR A 121 -12.28 -42.73 12.77
N ARG A 122 -13.57 -42.57 12.88
CA ARG A 122 -14.49 -43.67 13.09
C ARG A 122 -14.97 -44.21 11.76
#